data_419c0fb42256af532d78ad8c86e2f2ef
#
_entry.id   419c0fb42256af532d78ad8c86e2f2ef
#
_cell.length_a   1.000
_cell.length_b   1.000
_cell.length_c   1.000
_cell.angle_alpha   90.00
_cell.angle_beta   90.00
_cell.angle_gamma   90.00
#
_symmetry.space_group_name_H-M   'P 1'
#
loop_
_entity.id
_entity.type
_entity.pdbx_description
1 polymer ?
#
loop_
_entity_poly.entity_id
_entity_poly.type
_entity_poly.pdbx_seq_one_letter_code
_entity_poly.pdbx_strand_id
1 'polypeptide(L)'
;KTGKIVTRIQNHMTKIVRILVFAFLMLIPVCGVAQDKIKIACIGNSITEGADNYPTPLARMLGDRYEVGNFGKWGHTLLRKGDHPYMSTDAFINAQKFQPNVVIIKLGTNDSKPENWKYKDEFETDLEYMISTFQKCGSKPKIIICRCIPASNNLYGIRNEIIKDEIYPIQKKVARKFHLKLVDLYSPLEHKVDSTCYVWDNVHLNKSGSLILAGHIYKAITGKKAPKLENAFAN
;
A
#
# COMPACT_ATOMS: atom_id res chain seq x y z
N LYS A 1 -53.64 -35.89 46.48
CA LYS A 1 -52.48 -35.00 46.89
C LYS A 1 -51.21 -35.31 46.11
N THR A 2 -51.00 -36.55 45.60
CA THR A 2 -49.80 -37.01 44.91
C THR A 2 -49.58 -36.38 43.52
N GLY A 3 -50.63 -36.09 42.75
CA GLY A 3 -50.49 -35.48 41.42
C GLY A 3 -49.93 -34.03 41.41
N LYS A 4 -50.25 -33.21 42.40
CA LYS A 4 -49.74 -31.83 42.50
C LYS A 4 -48.24 -31.78 42.87
N ILE A 5 -47.72 -32.79 43.58
CA ILE A 5 -46.30 -32.87 43.94
C ILE A 5 -45.48 -33.28 42.73
N VAL A 6 -45.92 -34.26 41.90
CA VAL A 6 -45.22 -34.71 40.72
C VAL A 6 -45.10 -33.54 39.67
N THR A 7 -46.20 -32.80 39.45
CA THR A 7 -46.19 -31.64 38.53
C THR A 7 -45.24 -30.53 38.98
N ARG A 8 -45.11 -30.32 40.28
CA ARG A 8 -44.21 -29.27 40.88
C ARG A 8 -42.75 -29.68 40.71
N ILE A 9 -42.43 -30.96 40.90
CA ILE A 9 -41.06 -31.48 40.68
C ILE A 9 -40.68 -31.45 39.19
N GLN A 10 -41.59 -31.79 38.30
CA GLN A 10 -41.34 -31.73 36.83
C GLN A 10 -41.08 -30.28 36.39
N ASN A 11 -41.83 -29.32 36.89
CA ASN A 11 -41.64 -27.91 36.54
C ASN A 11 -40.31 -27.33 37.12
N HIS A 12 -39.87 -27.81 38.28
CA HIS A 12 -38.56 -27.43 38.87
C HIS A 12 -37.42 -28.04 38.04
N MET A 13 -37.48 -29.31 37.65
CA MET A 13 -36.48 -29.94 36.82
C MET A 13 -36.37 -29.27 35.46
N THR A 14 -37.47 -28.92 34.84
CA THR A 14 -37.51 -28.22 33.54
C THR A 14 -36.85 -26.84 33.63
N LYS A 15 -37.03 -26.11 34.76
CA LYS A 15 -36.36 -24.82 34.99
C LYS A 15 -34.85 -25.00 35.19
N ILE A 16 -34.44 -26.01 35.94
CA ILE A 16 -33.00 -26.27 36.19
C ILE A 16 -32.32 -26.67 34.88
N VAL A 17 -32.90 -27.53 34.08
CA VAL A 17 -32.38 -27.95 32.78
C VAL A 17 -32.27 -26.74 31.81
N ARG A 18 -33.27 -25.85 31.79
CA ARG A 18 -33.22 -24.61 30.99
C ARG A 18 -32.09 -23.68 31.44
N ILE A 19 -31.85 -23.53 32.75
CA ILE A 19 -30.76 -22.71 33.31
C ILE A 19 -29.42 -23.33 32.95
N LEU A 20 -29.25 -24.64 33.06
CA LEU A 20 -28.01 -25.33 32.72
C LEU A 20 -27.70 -25.28 31.22
N VAL A 21 -28.72 -25.40 30.36
CA VAL A 21 -28.54 -25.24 28.91
C VAL A 21 -28.17 -23.81 28.54
N PHE A 22 -28.78 -22.79 29.20
CA PHE A 22 -28.41 -21.39 28.98
C PHE A 22 -27.00 -21.09 29.49
N ALA A 23 -26.59 -21.65 30.65
CA ALA A 23 -25.23 -21.49 31.18
C ALA A 23 -24.18 -22.18 30.29
N PHE A 24 -24.52 -23.34 29.71
CA PHE A 24 -23.62 -24.04 28.77
C PHE A 24 -23.47 -23.30 27.43
N LEU A 25 -24.52 -22.64 26.92
CA LEU A 25 -24.45 -21.81 25.72
C LEU A 25 -23.62 -20.54 25.91
N MET A 26 -23.47 -20.04 27.14
CA MET A 26 -22.62 -18.88 27.47
C MET A 26 -21.14 -19.25 27.66
N LEU A 27 -20.81 -20.54 27.71
CA LEU A 27 -19.44 -21.05 27.87
C LEU A 27 -18.78 -21.46 26.53
N ILE A 28 -19.45 -21.21 25.39
CA ILE A 28 -18.79 -21.41 24.09
C ILE A 28 -17.75 -20.31 23.98
N PRO A 29 -16.43 -20.61 24.05
CA PRO A 29 -15.43 -19.61 23.78
C PRO A 29 -15.70 -19.10 22.37
N VAL A 30 -15.99 -17.82 22.22
CA VAL A 30 -15.95 -17.14 20.93
C VAL A 30 -14.48 -17.21 20.51
N CYS A 31 -14.13 -18.33 19.90
CA CYS A 31 -12.84 -18.45 19.22
C CYS A 31 -12.85 -17.39 18.14
N GLY A 32 -12.33 -16.22 18.47
CA GLY A 32 -12.16 -15.13 17.50
C GLY A 32 -11.31 -15.70 16.38
N VAL A 33 -11.91 -16.05 15.26
CA VAL A 33 -11.18 -16.36 14.03
C VAL A 33 -10.38 -15.09 13.74
N ALA A 34 -9.08 -15.14 13.95
CA ALA A 34 -8.19 -14.06 13.58
C ALA A 34 -8.43 -13.82 12.08
N GLN A 35 -9.10 -12.72 11.76
CA GLN A 35 -9.36 -12.37 10.36
C GLN A 35 -8.01 -12.08 9.70
N ASP A 36 -7.69 -12.78 8.63
CA ASP A 36 -6.46 -12.55 7.86
C ASP A 36 -6.33 -11.07 7.50
N LYS A 37 -5.16 -10.51 7.78
CA LYS A 37 -4.88 -9.11 7.45
C LYS A 37 -4.87 -8.88 5.94
N ILE A 38 -5.39 -7.75 5.52
CA ILE A 38 -5.29 -7.30 4.13
C ILE A 38 -3.85 -6.84 3.89
N LYS A 39 -3.10 -7.55 3.07
CA LYS A 39 -1.69 -7.29 2.76
C LYS A 39 -1.53 -6.27 1.65
N ILE A 40 -0.73 -5.25 1.89
CA ILE A 40 -0.42 -4.19 0.94
C ILE A 40 1.08 -4.17 0.68
N ALA A 41 1.50 -4.39 -0.55
CA ALA A 41 2.90 -4.26 -0.96
C ALA A 41 3.15 -2.88 -1.56
N CYS A 42 4.05 -2.12 -0.95
CA CYS A 42 4.51 -0.83 -1.44
C CYS A 42 5.81 -1.02 -2.25
N ILE A 43 5.68 -1.03 -3.57
CA ILE A 43 6.76 -1.14 -4.53
C ILE A 43 7.26 0.25 -4.89
N GLY A 44 8.56 0.48 -4.84
CA GLY A 44 9.10 1.79 -5.19
C GLY A 44 10.60 1.92 -5.03
N ASN A 45 11.07 3.15 -5.15
CA ASN A 45 12.46 3.54 -5.00
C ASN A 45 12.75 4.11 -3.59
N SER A 46 13.75 4.98 -3.45
CA SER A 46 14.12 5.65 -2.19
C SER A 46 12.98 6.45 -1.54
N ILE A 47 12.01 6.94 -2.31
CA ILE A 47 10.83 7.66 -1.79
C ILE A 47 9.80 6.67 -1.16
N THR A 48 10.05 5.38 -1.27
CA THR A 48 9.27 4.31 -0.62
C THR A 48 10.08 3.63 0.49
N GLU A 49 11.38 3.41 0.27
CA GLU A 49 12.29 2.74 1.21
C GLU A 49 12.49 3.57 2.48
N GLY A 50 12.57 2.88 3.63
CA GLY A 50 12.88 3.50 4.92
C GLY A 50 11.66 3.84 5.76
N ALA A 51 11.92 4.03 7.07
CA ALA A 51 10.88 4.20 8.08
C ALA A 51 10.17 5.57 8.02
N ASP A 52 10.83 6.60 7.52
CA ASP A 52 10.27 7.97 7.43
C ASP A 52 9.47 8.21 6.14
N ASN A 53 9.34 7.19 5.30
CA ASN A 53 8.58 7.28 4.06
C ASN A 53 7.11 6.83 4.21
N TYR A 54 6.31 7.09 3.18
CA TYR A 54 4.86 6.97 3.18
C TYR A 54 4.29 5.60 3.63
N PRO A 55 4.97 4.44 3.47
CA PRO A 55 4.41 3.18 3.95
C PRO A 55 4.17 3.15 5.46
N THR A 56 5.02 3.80 6.25
CA THR A 56 4.88 3.88 7.71
C THR A 56 3.60 4.61 8.15
N PRO A 57 3.37 5.88 7.79
CA PRO A 57 2.11 6.54 8.14
C PRO A 57 0.89 5.90 7.45
N LEU A 58 1.05 5.29 6.26
CA LEU A 58 -0.04 4.55 5.62
C LEU A 58 -0.50 3.36 6.47
N ALA A 59 0.44 2.58 7.02
CA ALA A 59 0.12 1.45 7.89
C ALA A 59 -0.70 1.90 9.11
N ARG A 60 -0.30 3.02 9.72
CA ARG A 60 -1.02 3.59 10.88
C ARG A 60 -2.41 4.11 10.52
N MET A 61 -2.56 4.77 9.37
CA MET A 61 -3.88 5.21 8.88
C MET A 61 -4.83 4.04 8.65
N LEU A 62 -4.31 2.92 8.16
CA LEU A 62 -5.09 1.73 7.83
C LEU A 62 -5.44 0.89 9.05
N GLY A 63 -4.61 0.91 10.11
CA GLY A 63 -4.81 0.18 11.36
C GLY A 63 -4.61 -1.34 11.23
N ASP A 64 -4.91 -2.06 12.31
CA ASP A 64 -4.52 -3.47 12.53
C ASP A 64 -5.13 -4.48 11.55
N ARG A 65 -6.17 -4.09 10.84
CA ARG A 65 -6.78 -4.92 9.78
C ARG A 65 -5.87 -5.09 8.57
N TYR A 66 -4.85 -4.25 8.44
CA TYR A 66 -3.95 -4.23 7.29
C TYR A 66 -2.52 -4.55 7.71
N GLU A 67 -1.77 -5.15 6.80
CA GLU A 67 -0.35 -5.37 6.89
C GLU A 67 0.32 -4.69 5.71
N VAL A 68 1.12 -3.66 5.97
CA VAL A 68 1.81 -2.88 4.93
C VAL A 68 3.26 -3.30 4.86
N GLY A 69 3.64 -3.96 3.76
CA GLY A 69 5.01 -4.31 3.44
C GLY A 69 5.71 -3.20 2.65
N ASN A 70 6.86 -2.74 3.14
CA ASN A 70 7.71 -1.79 2.43
C ASN A 70 8.75 -2.55 1.60
N PHE A 71 8.60 -2.51 0.29
CA PHE A 71 9.51 -3.13 -0.68
C PHE A 71 10.21 -2.06 -1.53
N GLY A 72 10.43 -0.88 -0.97
CA GLY A 72 11.23 0.15 -1.61
C GLY A 72 12.70 -0.25 -1.77
N LYS A 73 13.36 0.26 -2.83
CA LYS A 73 14.79 0.10 -3.07
C LYS A 73 15.40 1.39 -3.61
N TRP A 74 16.33 1.95 -2.86
CA TRP A 74 17.00 3.20 -3.18
C TRP A 74 17.64 3.17 -4.56
N GLY A 75 17.46 4.26 -5.33
CA GLY A 75 18.11 4.44 -6.65
C GLY A 75 17.50 3.61 -7.80
N HIS A 76 16.58 2.68 -7.51
CA HIS A 76 16.13 1.70 -8.51
C HIS A 76 15.12 2.27 -9.52
N THR A 77 15.16 1.71 -10.74
CA THR A 77 14.37 2.06 -11.92
C THR A 77 13.27 1.04 -12.19
N LEU A 78 12.21 1.47 -12.86
CA LEU A 78 11.25 0.57 -13.48
C LEU A 78 11.88 -0.13 -14.70
N LEU A 79 12.61 0.64 -15.52
CA LEU A 79 13.32 0.13 -16.69
C LEU A 79 14.27 -1.01 -16.32
N ARG A 80 14.10 -2.16 -16.99
CA ARG A 80 14.95 -3.35 -16.79
C ARG A 80 16.37 -3.17 -17.36
N LYS A 81 16.57 -2.20 -18.26
CA LYS A 81 17.87 -1.78 -18.76
C LYS A 81 18.42 -0.52 -18.06
N GLY A 82 17.74 -0.03 -17.06
CA GLY A 82 18.25 1.07 -16.24
C GLY A 82 19.49 0.69 -15.45
N ASP A 83 20.13 1.68 -14.84
CA ASP A 83 21.35 1.50 -14.03
C ASP A 83 21.16 0.55 -12.83
N HIS A 84 19.99 0.60 -12.21
CA HIS A 84 19.59 -0.23 -11.06
C HIS A 84 18.17 -0.79 -11.26
N PRO A 85 17.99 -1.89 -12.01
CA PRO A 85 16.66 -2.42 -12.30
C PRO A 85 15.97 -2.96 -11.04
N TYR A 86 14.80 -2.44 -10.69
CA TYR A 86 14.04 -2.90 -9.53
C TYR A 86 13.65 -4.38 -9.63
N MET A 87 13.30 -4.84 -10.82
CA MET A 87 12.85 -6.21 -11.05
C MET A 87 13.93 -7.28 -10.89
N SER A 88 15.21 -6.88 -10.76
CA SER A 88 16.33 -7.78 -10.44
C SER A 88 16.63 -7.90 -8.94
N THR A 89 15.85 -7.22 -8.07
CA THR A 89 16.10 -7.18 -6.63
C THR A 89 15.36 -8.25 -5.84
N ASP A 90 15.90 -8.62 -4.67
CA ASP A 90 15.19 -9.45 -3.70
C ASP A 90 13.89 -8.80 -3.21
N ALA A 91 13.82 -7.46 -3.18
CA ALA A 91 12.62 -6.74 -2.83
C ALA A 91 11.45 -7.07 -3.77
N PHE A 92 11.70 -7.16 -5.09
CA PHE A 92 10.69 -7.55 -6.07
C PHE A 92 10.21 -9.00 -5.85
N ILE A 93 11.15 -9.92 -5.57
CA ILE A 93 10.83 -11.33 -5.29
C ILE A 93 10.05 -11.45 -3.98
N ASN A 94 10.49 -10.75 -2.93
CA ASN A 94 9.85 -10.80 -1.61
C ASN A 94 8.46 -10.17 -1.62
N ALA A 95 8.25 -9.12 -2.42
CA ALA A 95 6.92 -8.54 -2.61
C ALA A 95 5.93 -9.53 -3.22
N GLN A 96 6.37 -10.41 -4.13
CA GLN A 96 5.54 -11.47 -4.70
C GLN A 96 5.27 -12.58 -3.67
N LYS A 97 6.31 -13.02 -2.91
CA LYS A 97 6.19 -14.00 -1.82
C LYS A 97 5.28 -13.53 -0.69
N PHE A 98 5.19 -12.23 -0.48
CA PHE A 98 4.30 -11.61 0.51
C PHE A 98 2.82 -11.89 0.22
N GLN A 99 2.46 -12.28 -1.02
CA GLN A 99 1.10 -12.56 -1.47
C GLN A 99 0.14 -11.40 -1.14
N PRO A 100 0.40 -10.19 -1.67
CA PRO A 100 -0.37 -8.99 -1.33
C PRO A 100 -1.80 -9.07 -1.87
N ASN A 101 -2.74 -8.44 -1.18
CA ASN A 101 -4.09 -8.17 -1.68
C ASN A 101 -4.14 -6.86 -2.50
N VAL A 102 -3.21 -5.94 -2.21
CA VAL A 102 -3.04 -4.68 -2.94
C VAL A 102 -1.56 -4.46 -3.22
N VAL A 103 -1.23 -4.08 -4.45
CA VAL A 103 0.12 -3.66 -4.85
C VAL A 103 0.09 -2.19 -5.26
N ILE A 104 0.99 -1.40 -4.68
CA ILE A 104 1.20 0.00 -5.01
C ILE A 104 2.52 0.10 -5.76
N ILE A 105 2.48 0.55 -7.02
CA ILE A 105 3.66 0.72 -7.85
C ILE A 105 3.99 2.21 -7.96
N LYS A 106 5.12 2.62 -7.39
CA LYS A 106 5.64 3.98 -7.40
C LYS A 106 7.11 3.99 -7.87
N LEU A 107 7.32 3.70 -9.15
CA LEU A 107 8.59 3.74 -9.86
C LEU A 107 8.51 4.70 -11.04
N GLY A 108 9.66 5.11 -11.56
CA GLY A 108 9.79 6.02 -12.69
C GLY A 108 10.64 7.26 -12.40
N THR A 109 10.88 7.61 -11.13
CA THR A 109 11.67 8.80 -10.77
C THR A 109 13.11 8.67 -11.24
N ASN A 110 13.79 7.55 -10.94
CA ASN A 110 15.18 7.32 -11.37
C ASN A 110 15.29 7.04 -12.87
N ASP A 111 14.21 6.57 -13.47
CA ASP A 111 14.11 6.36 -14.92
C ASP A 111 14.27 7.64 -15.72
N SER A 112 13.91 8.81 -15.11
CA SER A 112 14.02 10.11 -15.76
C SER A 112 15.46 10.60 -15.97
N LYS A 113 16.46 9.97 -15.33
CA LYS A 113 17.87 10.31 -15.53
C LYS A 113 18.31 10.08 -16.98
N PRO A 114 19.25 10.88 -17.52
CA PRO A 114 19.70 10.73 -18.91
C PRO A 114 20.16 9.33 -19.26
N GLU A 115 20.97 8.70 -18.38
CA GLU A 115 21.53 7.36 -18.55
C GLU A 115 20.48 6.25 -18.58
N ASN A 116 19.29 6.47 -17.99
CA ASN A 116 18.20 5.53 -17.97
C ASN A 116 17.17 5.81 -19.07
N TRP A 117 16.83 7.07 -19.28
CA TRP A 117 15.76 7.45 -20.21
C TRP A 117 16.13 7.26 -21.70
N LYS A 118 17.40 6.97 -21.99
CA LYS A 118 17.79 6.49 -23.33
C LYS A 118 17.09 5.18 -23.74
N TYR A 119 16.55 4.43 -22.77
CA TYR A 119 15.77 3.20 -22.98
C TYR A 119 14.26 3.45 -22.87
N LYS A 120 13.79 4.67 -23.03
CA LYS A 120 12.40 5.08 -22.81
C LYS A 120 11.36 4.26 -23.58
N ASP A 121 11.71 3.76 -24.76
CA ASP A 121 10.82 2.96 -25.59
C ASP A 121 10.43 1.62 -24.93
N GLU A 122 11.17 1.18 -23.90
CA GLU A 122 10.89 -0.03 -23.13
C GLU A 122 10.05 0.24 -21.88
N PHE A 123 9.88 1.50 -21.46
CA PHE A 123 9.24 1.84 -20.19
C PHE A 123 7.80 1.31 -20.12
N GLU A 124 7.02 1.44 -21.19
CA GLU A 124 5.66 0.91 -21.26
C GLU A 124 5.64 -0.61 -21.08
N THR A 125 6.45 -1.31 -21.83
CA THR A 125 6.54 -2.79 -21.80
C THR A 125 7.02 -3.29 -20.43
N ASP A 126 7.96 -2.60 -19.81
CA ASP A 126 8.48 -2.97 -18.49
C ASP A 126 7.45 -2.74 -17.38
N LEU A 127 6.65 -1.67 -17.49
CA LEU A 127 5.53 -1.45 -16.56
C LEU A 127 4.45 -2.53 -16.72
N GLU A 128 4.11 -2.88 -17.95
CA GLU A 128 3.16 -3.96 -18.26
C GLU A 128 3.66 -5.32 -17.75
N TYR A 129 4.95 -5.59 -17.90
CA TYR A 129 5.57 -6.82 -17.39
C TYR A 129 5.46 -6.88 -15.84
N MET A 130 5.78 -5.80 -15.13
CA MET A 130 5.65 -5.73 -13.68
C MET A 130 4.20 -5.98 -13.23
N ILE A 131 3.22 -5.32 -13.86
CA ILE A 131 1.80 -5.51 -13.60
C ILE A 131 1.40 -6.98 -13.81
N SER A 132 1.75 -7.54 -14.97
CA SER A 132 1.42 -8.92 -15.31
C SER A 132 2.04 -9.94 -14.36
N THR A 133 3.22 -9.64 -13.83
CA THR A 133 3.89 -10.49 -12.83
C THR A 133 3.08 -10.53 -11.54
N PHE A 134 2.63 -9.39 -11.03
CA PHE A 134 1.79 -9.37 -9.82
C PHE A 134 0.38 -9.94 -10.06
N GLN A 135 -0.20 -9.77 -11.25
CA GLN A 135 -1.49 -10.41 -11.60
C GLN A 135 -1.44 -11.94 -11.57
N LYS A 136 -0.25 -12.53 -11.77
CA LYS A 136 -0.02 -13.99 -11.70
C LYS A 136 0.21 -14.49 -10.27
N CYS A 137 0.36 -13.62 -9.28
CA CYS A 137 0.44 -14.04 -7.87
C CYS A 137 -0.85 -14.75 -7.46
N GLY A 138 -0.73 -15.76 -6.59
CA GLY A 138 -1.88 -16.55 -6.11
C GLY A 138 -2.96 -15.70 -5.44
N SER A 139 -2.57 -14.61 -4.79
CA SER A 139 -3.46 -13.63 -4.15
C SER A 139 -4.28 -12.76 -5.13
N LYS A 140 -3.92 -12.71 -6.43
CA LYS A 140 -4.57 -11.88 -7.47
C LYS A 140 -4.80 -10.43 -7.00
N PRO A 141 -3.76 -9.67 -6.70
CA PRO A 141 -3.87 -8.37 -6.03
C PRO A 141 -4.56 -7.32 -6.90
N LYS A 142 -5.22 -6.36 -6.25
CA LYS A 142 -5.56 -5.08 -6.88
C LYS A 142 -4.27 -4.28 -7.06
N ILE A 143 -4.03 -3.78 -8.27
CA ILE A 143 -2.83 -2.98 -8.55
C ILE A 143 -3.22 -1.52 -8.66
N ILE A 144 -2.42 -0.66 -8.05
CA ILE A 144 -2.53 0.80 -8.06
C ILE A 144 -1.20 1.34 -8.59
N ILE A 145 -1.27 2.13 -9.65
CA ILE A 145 -0.11 2.88 -10.16
C ILE A 145 -0.13 4.26 -9.52
N CYS A 146 1.02 4.74 -9.06
CA CYS A 146 1.18 6.10 -8.56
C CYS A 146 2.01 6.92 -9.55
N ARG A 147 1.49 8.10 -9.92
CA ARG A 147 2.25 9.11 -10.65
C ARG A 147 3.45 9.51 -9.79
N CYS A 148 4.65 9.62 -10.42
CA CYS A 148 5.83 10.09 -9.72
C CYS A 148 5.63 11.51 -9.18
N ILE A 149 6.29 11.83 -8.07
CA ILE A 149 6.25 13.16 -7.48
C ILE A 149 7.18 14.11 -8.27
N PRO A 150 6.96 15.44 -8.19
CA PRO A 150 7.88 16.40 -8.78
C PRO A 150 9.25 16.38 -8.10
N ALA A 151 10.27 16.80 -8.83
CA ALA A 151 11.63 17.01 -8.34
C ALA A 151 12.23 18.23 -9.00
N SER A 152 13.13 18.96 -8.32
CA SER A 152 13.79 20.13 -8.91
C SER A 152 15.18 20.35 -8.31
N ASN A 153 16.06 21.02 -9.08
CA ASN A 153 17.38 21.50 -8.62
C ASN A 153 18.15 20.48 -7.79
N ASN A 154 18.18 19.23 -8.28
CA ASN A 154 18.72 18.11 -7.53
C ASN A 154 20.08 17.63 -8.05
N LEU A 155 20.84 16.98 -7.16
CA LEU A 155 22.17 16.44 -7.46
C LEU A 155 22.16 15.10 -8.20
N TYR A 156 20.98 14.48 -8.36
CA TYR A 156 20.88 13.08 -8.84
C TYR A 156 20.55 12.96 -10.33
N GLY A 157 20.48 14.08 -11.07
CA GLY A 157 20.12 14.07 -12.49
C GLY A 157 18.65 13.70 -12.78
N ILE A 158 17.78 13.75 -11.77
CA ILE A 158 16.35 13.53 -11.94
C ILE A 158 15.75 14.68 -12.75
N ARG A 159 15.05 14.36 -13.84
CA ARG A 159 14.47 15.35 -14.76
C ARG A 159 12.97 15.44 -14.59
N ASN A 160 12.52 16.56 -14.01
CA ASN A 160 11.10 16.77 -13.72
C ASN A 160 10.24 16.84 -14.98
N GLU A 161 10.75 17.45 -16.06
CA GLU A 161 10.09 17.51 -17.35
C GLU A 161 9.83 16.10 -17.92
N ILE A 162 10.77 15.19 -17.79
CA ILE A 162 10.60 13.80 -18.21
C ILE A 162 9.53 13.09 -17.36
N ILE A 163 9.53 13.31 -16.04
CA ILE A 163 8.50 12.76 -15.15
C ILE A 163 7.11 13.25 -15.57
N LYS A 164 6.99 14.57 -15.84
CA LYS A 164 5.72 15.22 -16.12
C LYS A 164 5.20 14.90 -17.52
N ASP A 165 6.08 15.03 -18.51
CA ASP A 165 5.67 15.13 -19.92
C ASP A 165 5.86 13.83 -20.71
N GLU A 166 6.69 12.88 -20.21
CA GLU A 166 6.93 11.61 -20.90
C GLU A 166 6.51 10.40 -20.06
N ILE A 167 6.96 10.28 -18.81
CA ILE A 167 6.65 9.11 -17.94
C ILE A 167 5.16 9.07 -17.58
N TYR A 168 4.57 10.18 -17.15
CA TYR A 168 3.17 10.22 -16.73
C TYR A 168 2.18 9.83 -17.85
N PRO A 169 2.30 10.33 -19.08
CA PRO A 169 1.46 9.85 -20.18
C PRO A 169 1.51 8.33 -20.39
N ILE A 170 2.70 7.72 -20.26
CA ILE A 170 2.84 6.26 -20.38
C ILE A 170 2.14 5.56 -19.20
N GLN A 171 2.37 6.02 -17.95
CA GLN A 171 1.67 5.48 -16.76
C GLN A 171 0.15 5.56 -16.95
N LYS A 172 -0.36 6.68 -17.47
CA LYS A 172 -1.79 6.88 -17.75
C LYS A 172 -2.32 5.94 -18.84
N LYS A 173 -1.56 5.73 -19.90
CA LYS A 173 -1.89 4.80 -20.99
C LYS A 173 -2.01 3.37 -20.46
N VAL A 174 -0.98 2.91 -19.73
CA VAL A 174 -0.95 1.56 -19.15
C VAL A 174 -2.06 1.37 -18.11
N ALA A 175 -2.28 2.34 -17.23
CA ALA A 175 -3.37 2.27 -16.25
C ALA A 175 -4.74 2.09 -16.92
N ARG A 176 -5.00 2.79 -18.05
CA ARG A 176 -6.22 2.62 -18.83
C ARG A 176 -6.30 1.24 -19.49
N LYS A 177 -5.22 0.78 -20.13
CA LYS A 177 -5.14 -0.52 -20.81
C LYS A 177 -5.46 -1.68 -19.86
N PHE A 178 -4.97 -1.62 -18.63
CA PHE A 178 -5.17 -2.67 -17.62
C PHE A 178 -6.35 -2.40 -16.67
N HIS A 179 -7.13 -1.33 -16.90
CA HIS A 179 -8.23 -0.89 -16.01
C HIS A 179 -7.82 -0.70 -14.55
N LEU A 180 -6.62 -0.14 -14.34
CA LEU A 180 -6.04 0.09 -13.03
C LEU A 180 -6.32 1.51 -12.53
N LYS A 181 -6.34 1.66 -11.19
CA LYS A 181 -6.36 2.97 -10.57
C LYS A 181 -4.98 3.64 -10.72
N LEU A 182 -4.98 4.87 -11.21
CA LEU A 182 -3.83 5.77 -11.21
C LEU A 182 -4.04 6.84 -10.15
N VAL A 183 -3.12 6.93 -9.18
CA VAL A 183 -3.14 7.93 -8.09
C VAL A 183 -2.20 9.06 -8.45
N ASP A 184 -2.72 10.27 -8.52
CA ASP A 184 -1.91 11.47 -8.72
C ASP A 184 -1.23 11.85 -7.41
N LEU A 185 0.09 11.65 -7.34
CA LEU A 185 0.94 12.10 -6.24
C LEU A 185 1.79 13.32 -6.62
N TYR A 186 1.71 13.76 -7.88
CA TYR A 186 2.44 14.90 -8.39
C TYR A 186 1.77 16.22 -8.01
N SER A 187 0.50 16.38 -8.39
CA SER A 187 -0.22 17.66 -8.22
C SER A 187 -0.29 18.17 -6.77
N PRO A 188 -0.44 17.30 -5.73
CA PRO A 188 -0.41 17.77 -4.34
C PRO A 188 0.93 18.38 -3.91
N LEU A 189 2.01 18.11 -4.64
CA LEU A 189 3.37 18.53 -4.32
C LEU A 189 3.98 19.48 -5.37
N GLU A 190 3.30 19.76 -6.48
CA GLU A 190 3.85 20.52 -7.61
C GLU A 190 4.38 21.91 -7.22
N HIS A 191 3.74 22.56 -6.22
CA HIS A 191 4.15 23.88 -5.72
C HIS A 191 4.81 23.81 -4.33
N LYS A 192 5.30 22.64 -3.93
CA LYS A 192 5.87 22.38 -2.60
C LYS A 192 7.25 21.74 -2.69
N VAL A 193 7.91 21.86 -3.83
CA VAL A 193 9.30 21.39 -4.00
C VAL A 193 10.23 22.40 -3.35
N ASP A 194 10.11 22.49 -2.03
CA ASP A 194 10.86 23.32 -1.12
C ASP A 194 10.98 22.63 0.24
N SER A 195 11.50 23.31 1.22
CA SER A 195 11.71 22.78 2.59
C SER A 195 10.42 22.38 3.34
N THR A 196 9.23 22.70 2.84
CA THR A 196 7.98 22.36 3.54
C THR A 196 7.61 20.89 3.42
N CYS A 197 7.91 20.26 2.27
CA CYS A 197 7.59 18.87 1.99
C CYS A 197 8.79 18.01 1.57
N TYR A 198 9.91 18.65 1.23
CA TYR A 198 11.13 17.99 0.76
C TYR A 198 12.28 18.19 1.74
N VAL A 199 13.25 17.31 1.69
CA VAL A 199 14.56 17.54 2.30
C VAL A 199 15.42 18.41 1.36
N TRP A 200 16.63 18.77 1.78
CA TRP A 200 17.53 19.70 1.09
C TRP A 200 17.82 19.35 -0.39
N ASP A 201 17.63 18.11 -0.80
CA ASP A 201 17.96 17.62 -2.15
C ASP A 201 16.83 17.84 -3.18
N ASN A 202 15.64 18.28 -2.76
CA ASN A 202 14.47 18.53 -3.59
C ASN A 202 13.99 17.31 -4.44
N VAL A 203 14.32 16.11 -4.01
CA VAL A 203 13.87 14.82 -4.58
C VAL A 203 13.19 13.97 -3.51
N HIS A 204 13.81 13.86 -2.34
CA HIS A 204 13.27 13.07 -1.25
C HIS A 204 12.34 13.89 -0.37
N LEU A 205 11.31 13.23 0.12
CA LEU A 205 10.33 13.87 0.99
C LEU A 205 10.79 13.85 2.44
N ASN A 206 10.46 14.92 3.15
CA ASN A 206 10.47 14.90 4.60
C ASN A 206 9.17 14.21 5.12
N LYS A 207 9.01 14.12 6.46
CA LYS A 207 7.85 13.50 7.09
C LYS A 207 6.52 14.13 6.64
N SER A 208 6.47 15.45 6.44
CA SER A 208 5.27 16.14 5.97
C SER A 208 4.88 15.73 4.55
N GLY A 209 5.84 15.68 3.64
CA GLY A 209 5.62 15.20 2.26
C GLY A 209 5.20 13.73 2.22
N SER A 210 5.86 12.88 3.02
CA SER A 210 5.50 11.45 3.14
C SER A 210 4.07 11.25 3.66
N LEU A 211 3.62 12.10 4.58
CA LEU A 211 2.25 12.06 5.10
C LEU A 211 1.20 12.44 4.04
N ILE A 212 1.52 13.40 3.16
CA ILE A 212 0.65 13.76 2.02
C ILE A 212 0.48 12.55 1.11
N LEU A 213 1.58 11.87 0.74
CA LEU A 213 1.51 10.67 -0.08
C LEU A 213 0.64 9.58 0.56
N ALA A 214 0.91 9.28 1.84
CA ALA A 214 0.14 8.30 2.59
C ALA A 214 -1.36 8.60 2.56
N GLY A 215 -1.75 9.86 2.74
CA GLY A 215 -3.15 10.29 2.71
C GLY A 215 -3.84 10.06 1.35
N HIS A 216 -3.15 10.35 0.24
CA HIS A 216 -3.68 10.10 -1.11
C HIS A 216 -3.81 8.60 -1.40
N ILE A 217 -2.82 7.80 -1.01
CA ILE A 217 -2.82 6.36 -1.18
C ILE A 217 -3.89 5.72 -0.29
N TYR A 218 -4.03 6.15 0.97
CA TYR A 218 -5.10 5.72 1.87
C TYR A 218 -6.48 5.91 1.24
N LYS A 219 -6.74 7.13 0.71
CA LYS A 219 -8.00 7.43 -0.01
C LYS A 219 -8.20 6.51 -1.22
N ALA A 220 -7.13 6.20 -1.94
CA ALA A 220 -7.20 5.32 -3.10
C ALA A 220 -7.57 3.88 -2.74
N ILE A 221 -7.10 3.38 -1.59
CA ILE A 221 -7.37 2.03 -1.08
C ILE A 221 -8.79 1.95 -0.48
N THR A 222 -9.14 2.91 0.39
CA THR A 222 -10.33 2.81 1.24
C THR A 222 -11.55 3.56 0.70
N GLY A 223 -11.36 4.50 -0.23
CA GLY A 223 -12.38 5.47 -0.65
C GLY A 223 -12.67 6.57 0.36
N LYS A 224 -12.06 6.55 1.55
CA LYS A 224 -12.30 7.47 2.66
C LYS A 224 -11.22 8.55 2.73
N LYS A 225 -11.54 9.69 3.38
CA LYS A 225 -10.54 10.69 3.75
C LYS A 225 -9.59 10.11 4.78
N ALA A 226 -8.28 10.40 4.64
CA ALA A 226 -7.28 9.96 5.60
C ALA A 226 -7.54 10.55 7.00
N PRO A 227 -7.38 9.77 8.07
CA PRO A 227 -7.44 10.27 9.43
C PRO A 227 -6.26 11.19 9.72
N LYS A 228 -6.46 12.13 10.65
CA LYS A 228 -5.32 12.88 11.23
C LYS A 228 -4.60 11.97 12.22
N LEU A 229 -3.28 11.92 12.13
CA LEU A 229 -2.43 11.15 13.03
C LEU A 229 -1.61 12.11 13.89
N GLU A 230 -1.68 11.99 15.21
CA GLU A 230 -0.86 12.76 16.15
C GLU A 230 0.62 12.32 16.10
N ASN A 231 0.86 11.02 15.93
CA ASN A 231 2.20 10.41 15.88
C ASN A 231 2.37 9.49 14.66
N ALA A 232 2.38 10.08 13.46
CA ALA A 232 2.37 9.33 12.21
C ALA A 232 3.62 8.43 11.99
N PHE A 233 4.74 8.74 12.64
CA PHE A 233 6.05 8.08 12.47
C PHE A 233 6.65 7.56 13.80
N ALA A 234 5.91 7.58 14.92
CA ALA A 234 6.38 6.95 16.14
C ALA A 234 6.47 5.42 15.95
N ASN A 235 7.41 4.75 16.59
CA ASN A 235 7.50 3.28 16.62
C ASN A 235 6.50 2.68 17.58
#